data_45a1d1dc9a66582d126c4abe708144f0
#
_entry.id   45a1d1dc9a66582d126c4abe708144f0
#
_cell.length_a   1.000
_cell.length_b   1.000
_cell.length_c   1.000
_cell.angle_alpha   90.00
_cell.angle_beta   90.00
_cell.angle_gamma   90.00
#
_symmetry.space_group_name_H-M   'P 1'
#
loop_
_entity.id
_entity.type
_entity.pdbx_description
1 polymer ?
#
loop_
_entity_poly.entity_id
_entity_poly.type
_entity_poly.pdbx_seq_one_letter_code
_entity_poly.pdbx_strand_id
1 'polypeptide(L)'
;MKTFADQLAFIKAIDEHLTRMHGRYEGAHFRAAFARDNGLHFLTASVLFRASHAPSRPAQDYGSVLLVEEWVREQDEALNRLAQLVSGQASIEGHKITGTFSNTRGDTQTHTSTAGWIGWRYVSRLDHGAPFEHFQVQAPLLALGLRPYLSAPDAVSDWVSDTPSSNSVTVLDQDCIVTMLPDLRARIVSAEWVPGLVRIEVDLDVAADQVELQLMYGEAERQFEIVSVTHQMEIEVPGDARWINLYLLHRSGECITELPLRALYTAYGKTKKAISAQHQAIAELDNGENDTVEYKPFTKPNHVKETELVETMIAFANTSGGRIYVGVQDNGSAQGEGAARTAFGCDLEAALAAQVERLKTLMREKIKPVPLVTVRQITIRDHPIVVADVEHGPQRLYATHDNKVLVRKGATNRLADPHSELPALLATDSY
;
A
#
# COMPACT_ATOMS: atom_id res chain seq x y z
N MET A 1 10.63 23.86 -14.67
CA MET A 1 10.67 22.89 -15.79
C MET A 1 11.93 23.19 -16.60
N LYS A 2 12.78 22.19 -16.82
CA LYS A 2 14.01 22.30 -17.62
C LYS A 2 13.78 21.57 -18.94
N THR A 3 14.23 22.14 -20.04
CA THR A 3 14.18 21.52 -21.38
C THR A 3 15.59 21.13 -21.83
N PHE A 4 15.69 20.10 -22.69
CA PHE A 4 16.97 19.58 -23.19
C PHE A 4 17.06 19.81 -24.70
N ALA A 5 18.26 20.19 -25.14
CA ALA A 5 18.51 20.50 -26.54
C ALA A 5 18.61 19.25 -27.43
N ASP A 6 19.09 18.14 -26.87
CA ASP A 6 19.31 16.88 -27.55
C ASP A 6 19.30 15.69 -26.59
N GLN A 7 19.35 14.49 -27.16
CA GLN A 7 19.36 13.22 -26.44
C GLN A 7 20.55 13.10 -25.48
N LEU A 8 21.71 13.57 -25.88
CA LEU A 8 22.93 13.46 -25.06
C LEU A 8 22.78 14.29 -23.78
N ALA A 9 22.27 15.52 -23.91
CA ALA A 9 21.99 16.40 -22.77
C ALA A 9 20.91 15.82 -21.84
N PHE A 10 19.90 15.16 -22.40
CA PHE A 10 18.86 14.46 -21.64
C PHE A 10 19.43 13.32 -20.80
N ILE A 11 20.16 12.39 -21.42
CA ILE A 11 20.79 11.25 -20.72
C ILE A 11 21.81 11.72 -19.69
N LYS A 12 22.64 12.71 -20.05
CA LYS A 12 23.61 13.30 -19.12
C LYS A 12 22.95 13.89 -17.88
N ALA A 13 21.81 14.54 -18.02
CA ALA A 13 21.08 15.10 -16.87
C ALA A 13 20.54 14.01 -15.93
N ILE A 14 20.11 12.87 -16.47
CA ILE A 14 19.68 11.70 -15.68
C ILE A 14 20.90 11.07 -14.98
N ASP A 15 22.00 10.89 -15.69
CA ASP A 15 23.26 10.37 -15.15
C ASP A 15 23.80 11.23 -13.99
N GLU A 16 23.85 12.55 -14.17
CA GLU A 16 24.22 13.50 -13.11
C GLU A 16 23.29 13.41 -11.89
N HIS A 17 22.02 13.12 -12.13
CA HIS A 17 21.05 12.91 -11.06
C HIS A 17 21.33 11.61 -10.32
N LEU A 18 21.45 10.50 -11.03
CA LEU A 18 21.77 9.18 -10.48
C LEU A 18 23.09 9.19 -9.68
N THR A 19 24.10 9.86 -10.21
CA THR A 19 25.40 10.02 -9.55
C THR A 19 25.29 10.80 -8.24
N ARG A 20 24.49 11.86 -8.19
CA ARG A 20 24.23 12.62 -6.95
C ARG A 20 23.51 11.80 -5.87
N MET A 21 22.72 10.82 -6.27
CA MET A 21 22.00 9.93 -5.36
C MET A 21 22.83 8.75 -4.86
N HIS A 22 24.17 8.77 -5.08
CA HIS A 22 25.14 7.83 -4.51
C HIS A 22 24.79 6.34 -4.66
N GLY A 23 24.25 5.93 -5.81
CA GLY A 23 23.92 4.52 -6.08
C GLY A 23 22.73 4.00 -5.26
N ARG A 24 21.85 4.85 -4.78
CA ARG A 24 20.65 4.45 -4.03
C ARG A 24 19.61 3.73 -4.88
N TYR A 25 19.76 3.71 -6.18
CA TYR A 25 18.91 2.92 -7.06
C TYR A 25 19.56 1.57 -7.36
N GLU A 26 18.85 0.48 -7.08
CA GLU A 26 19.31 -0.88 -7.36
C GLU A 26 19.15 -1.25 -8.84
N GLY A 27 18.25 -0.59 -9.54
CA GLY A 27 17.94 -0.84 -10.94
C GLY A 27 16.68 -0.09 -11.39
N ALA A 28 16.12 -0.52 -12.51
CA ALA A 28 14.90 0.09 -13.04
C ALA A 28 13.93 -0.93 -13.69
N HIS A 29 12.65 -0.67 -13.57
CA HIS A 29 11.62 -1.31 -14.37
C HIS A 29 11.43 -0.56 -15.68
N PHE A 30 11.56 -1.29 -16.78
CA PHE A 30 11.25 -0.84 -18.12
C PHE A 30 9.87 -1.37 -18.49
N ARG A 31 8.90 -0.50 -18.69
CA ARG A 31 7.53 -0.82 -19.04
C ARG A 31 7.19 -0.23 -20.39
N ALA A 32 6.53 -1.01 -21.23
CA ALA A 32 6.05 -0.49 -22.49
C ALA A 32 4.64 -0.99 -22.79
N ALA A 33 3.95 -0.19 -23.59
CA ALA A 33 2.66 -0.52 -24.17
C ALA A 33 2.75 -0.45 -25.69
N PHE A 34 2.17 -1.44 -26.34
CA PHE A 34 2.10 -1.53 -27.81
C PHE A 34 0.65 -1.74 -28.24
N ALA A 35 0.26 -1.06 -29.32
CA ALA A 35 -0.97 -1.39 -30.04
C ALA A 35 -0.70 -2.48 -31.07
N ARG A 36 -1.67 -3.33 -31.31
CA ARG A 36 -1.62 -4.38 -32.31
C ARG A 36 -2.66 -4.10 -33.40
N ASP A 37 -2.20 -3.53 -34.51
CA ASP A 37 -2.99 -3.29 -35.71
C ASP A 37 -2.10 -3.51 -36.92
N ASN A 38 -2.31 -4.61 -37.69
CA ASN A 38 -1.46 -5.03 -38.79
C ASN A 38 0.07 -5.06 -38.49
N GLY A 39 0.41 -5.24 -37.24
CA GLY A 39 1.75 -5.21 -36.68
C GLY A 39 1.73 -4.76 -35.20
N LEU A 40 2.92 -4.63 -34.62
CA LEU A 40 3.08 -4.13 -33.27
C LEU A 40 3.61 -2.70 -33.31
N HIS A 41 2.84 -1.75 -32.78
CA HIS A 41 3.17 -0.34 -32.79
C HIS A 41 3.42 0.15 -31.36
N PHE A 42 4.58 0.77 -31.14
CA PHE A 42 4.90 1.37 -29.86
C PHE A 42 3.93 2.51 -29.52
N LEU A 43 3.38 2.51 -28.30
CA LEU A 43 2.52 3.56 -27.80
C LEU A 43 3.26 4.48 -26.83
N THR A 44 3.83 3.92 -25.80
CA THR A 44 4.54 4.67 -24.76
C THR A 44 5.37 3.71 -23.90
N ALA A 45 6.34 4.27 -23.17
CA ALA A 45 7.10 3.52 -22.18
C ALA A 45 7.33 4.35 -20.91
N SER A 46 7.59 3.65 -19.82
CA SER A 46 8.13 4.26 -18.61
C SER A 46 9.36 3.49 -18.12
N VAL A 47 10.29 4.22 -17.53
CA VAL A 47 11.49 3.68 -16.87
C VAL A 47 11.47 4.17 -15.43
N LEU A 48 11.24 3.25 -14.51
CA LEU A 48 11.08 3.56 -13.10
C LEU A 48 12.29 3.06 -12.33
N PHE A 49 13.16 3.97 -11.95
CA PHE A 49 14.28 3.65 -11.05
C PHE A 49 13.78 3.33 -9.66
N ARG A 50 14.43 2.35 -8.99
CA ARG A 50 14.00 1.82 -7.69
C ARG A 50 15.17 1.67 -6.73
N ALA A 51 14.90 1.94 -5.46
CA ALA A 51 15.85 1.69 -4.37
C ALA A 51 16.00 0.20 -4.01
N SER A 52 15.11 -0.65 -4.48
CA SER A 52 15.13 -2.10 -4.23
C SER A 52 14.49 -2.86 -5.37
N HIS A 53 14.95 -4.10 -5.55
CA HIS A 53 14.36 -5.01 -6.53
C HIS A 53 12.86 -5.25 -6.26
N ALA A 54 12.08 -5.23 -7.33
CA ALA A 54 10.70 -5.70 -7.33
C ALA A 54 10.51 -6.66 -8.53
N PRO A 55 9.74 -7.74 -8.38
CA PRO A 55 9.50 -8.67 -9.48
C PRO A 55 8.77 -7.98 -10.61
N SER A 56 9.18 -8.26 -11.86
CA SER A 56 8.49 -7.79 -13.05
C SER A 56 7.11 -8.46 -13.15
N ARG A 57 6.14 -7.69 -13.62
CA ARG A 57 4.82 -8.22 -13.95
C ARG A 57 4.91 -9.03 -15.25
N PRO A 58 4.22 -10.17 -15.36
CA PRO A 58 4.17 -10.90 -16.62
C PRO A 58 3.52 -10.05 -17.72
N ALA A 59 3.92 -10.27 -18.95
CA ALA A 59 3.32 -9.61 -20.10
C ALA A 59 1.80 -9.87 -20.16
N GLN A 60 1.04 -8.83 -20.50
CA GLN A 60 -0.42 -8.88 -20.60
C GLN A 60 -0.84 -8.60 -22.04
N ASP A 61 -1.42 -9.60 -22.71
CA ASP A 61 -1.89 -9.49 -24.09
C ASP A 61 -3.42 -9.47 -24.15
N TYR A 62 -3.98 -8.31 -24.50
CA TYR A 62 -5.41 -8.08 -24.68
C TYR A 62 -5.86 -8.23 -26.15
N GLY A 63 -5.00 -8.76 -27.02
CA GLY A 63 -5.27 -8.85 -28.44
C GLY A 63 -4.99 -7.55 -29.19
N SER A 64 -5.61 -6.45 -28.83
CA SER A 64 -5.39 -5.12 -29.43
C SER A 64 -4.28 -4.31 -28.73
N VAL A 65 -3.96 -4.64 -27.48
CA VAL A 65 -2.91 -3.99 -26.70
C VAL A 65 -2.04 -5.03 -26.02
N LEU A 66 -0.74 -4.86 -26.13
CA LEU A 66 0.26 -5.66 -25.43
C LEU A 66 1.01 -4.77 -24.41
N LEU A 67 1.05 -5.23 -23.17
CA LEU A 67 1.75 -4.57 -22.06
C LEU A 67 2.91 -5.46 -21.60
N VAL A 68 4.12 -4.91 -21.54
CA VAL A 68 5.34 -5.65 -21.18
C VAL A 68 6.15 -4.92 -20.13
N GLU A 69 6.87 -5.68 -19.29
CA GLU A 69 7.72 -5.16 -18.22
C GLU A 69 8.99 -5.98 -18.08
N GLU A 70 10.15 -5.32 -18.01
CA GLU A 70 11.47 -5.91 -17.83
C GLU A 70 12.16 -5.23 -16.64
N TRP A 71 12.80 -6.00 -15.77
CA TRP A 71 13.67 -5.48 -14.72
C TRP A 71 15.12 -5.50 -15.17
N VAL A 72 15.76 -4.34 -15.15
CA VAL A 72 17.20 -4.20 -15.36
C VAL A 72 17.85 -3.93 -14.02
N ARG A 73 18.67 -4.87 -13.58
CA ARG A 73 19.44 -4.75 -12.35
C ARG A 73 20.67 -3.86 -12.63
N GLU A 74 21.11 -3.17 -11.63
CA GLU A 74 22.21 -2.21 -11.65
C GLU A 74 21.89 -0.91 -12.38
N GLN A 75 22.22 0.19 -11.69
CA GLN A 75 21.92 1.55 -12.13
C GLN A 75 22.55 1.89 -13.47
N ASP A 76 23.82 1.50 -13.66
CA ASP A 76 24.58 1.83 -14.88
C ASP A 76 24.06 1.07 -16.10
N GLU A 77 23.67 -0.19 -15.91
CA GLU A 77 23.03 -0.98 -16.97
C GLU A 77 21.67 -0.38 -17.34
N ALA A 78 20.87 0.02 -16.34
CA ALA A 78 19.58 0.68 -16.56
C ALA A 78 19.75 2.02 -17.31
N LEU A 79 20.76 2.81 -16.98
CA LEU A 79 21.07 4.06 -17.70
C LEU A 79 21.46 3.80 -19.15
N ASN A 80 22.35 2.82 -19.39
CA ASN A 80 22.75 2.42 -20.74
C ASN A 80 21.55 1.91 -21.56
N ARG A 81 20.67 1.13 -20.92
CA ARG A 81 19.45 0.63 -21.55
C ARG A 81 18.48 1.76 -21.89
N LEU A 82 18.33 2.74 -20.98
CA LEU A 82 17.54 3.94 -21.24
C LEU A 82 18.10 4.75 -22.43
N ALA A 83 19.42 4.90 -22.53
CA ALA A 83 20.05 5.59 -23.66
C ALA A 83 19.73 4.89 -24.99
N GLN A 84 19.80 3.56 -25.03
CA GLN A 84 19.40 2.78 -26.21
C GLN A 84 17.91 2.94 -26.52
N LEU A 85 17.06 2.97 -25.48
CA LEU A 85 15.62 3.12 -25.63
C LEU A 85 15.26 4.48 -26.25
N VAL A 86 15.84 5.56 -25.72
CA VAL A 86 15.62 6.93 -26.20
C VAL A 86 16.17 7.11 -27.63
N SER A 87 17.20 6.34 -28.02
CA SER A 87 17.71 6.35 -29.39
C SER A 87 16.90 5.51 -30.38
N GLY A 88 15.83 4.85 -29.93
CA GLY A 88 15.02 3.96 -30.76
C GLY A 88 15.73 2.66 -31.17
N GLN A 89 16.75 2.23 -30.42
CA GLN A 89 17.57 1.06 -30.71
C GLN A 89 17.37 -0.09 -29.72
N ALA A 90 16.43 0.04 -28.78
CA ALA A 90 16.20 -0.96 -27.75
C ALA A 90 14.91 -1.77 -28.00
N SER A 91 14.79 -2.84 -27.23
CA SER A 91 13.57 -3.62 -27.10
C SER A 91 13.26 -3.82 -25.61
N ILE A 92 12.00 -3.99 -25.23
CA ILE A 92 11.56 -4.41 -23.90
C ILE A 92 10.89 -5.77 -24.07
N GLU A 93 11.33 -6.78 -23.32
CA GLU A 93 10.86 -8.16 -23.48
C GLU A 93 10.92 -8.66 -24.95
N GLY A 94 11.97 -8.27 -25.70
CA GLY A 94 12.11 -8.62 -27.11
C GLY A 94 11.28 -7.79 -28.09
N HIS A 95 10.36 -6.94 -27.62
CA HIS A 95 9.53 -6.08 -28.45
C HIS A 95 10.26 -4.76 -28.76
N LYS A 96 10.58 -4.60 -30.06
CA LYS A 96 11.41 -3.49 -30.53
C LYS A 96 10.64 -2.16 -30.46
N ILE A 97 11.32 -1.17 -29.89
CA ILE A 97 10.89 0.23 -29.90
C ILE A 97 11.65 0.93 -31.00
N THR A 98 10.93 1.51 -31.95
CA THR A 98 11.50 2.23 -33.09
C THR A 98 11.02 3.66 -33.06
N GLY A 99 11.88 4.59 -33.43
CA GLY A 99 11.59 6.02 -33.51
C GLY A 99 12.88 6.82 -33.48
N THR A 100 12.78 8.10 -33.72
CA THR A 100 13.88 9.04 -33.60
C THR A 100 13.60 10.05 -32.49
N PHE A 101 14.63 10.43 -31.77
CA PHE A 101 14.52 11.46 -30.74
C PHE A 101 14.01 12.77 -31.36
N SER A 102 12.90 13.30 -30.84
CA SER A 102 12.27 14.50 -31.38
C SER A 102 12.56 15.72 -30.51
N ASN A 103 13.24 16.70 -31.07
CA ASN A 103 13.47 18.01 -30.42
C ASN A 103 12.28 18.97 -30.56
N THR A 104 11.29 18.66 -31.39
CA THR A 104 10.24 19.62 -31.77
C THR A 104 9.21 19.89 -30.67
N ARG A 105 9.09 18.99 -29.69
CA ARG A 105 8.10 19.11 -28.60
C ARG A 105 8.73 19.34 -27.21
N GLY A 106 10.05 19.45 -27.14
CA GLY A 106 10.82 19.76 -25.92
C GLY A 106 10.78 18.65 -24.88
N ASP A 107 11.91 18.02 -24.65
CA ASP A 107 12.08 17.12 -23.51
C ASP A 107 12.15 17.93 -22.23
N THR A 108 11.54 17.41 -21.17
CA THR A 108 11.35 18.16 -19.93
C THR A 108 11.82 17.39 -18.71
N GLN A 109 12.35 18.13 -17.76
CA GLN A 109 12.58 17.66 -16.40
C GLN A 109 11.69 18.46 -15.44
N THR A 110 10.97 17.78 -14.59
CA THR A 110 10.17 18.39 -13.53
C THR A 110 10.33 17.60 -12.25
N HIS A 111 10.44 18.29 -11.12
CA HIS A 111 10.18 17.67 -9.82
C HIS A 111 8.68 17.69 -9.56
N THR A 112 8.11 16.54 -9.26
CA THR A 112 6.66 16.36 -9.16
C THR A 112 6.33 15.72 -7.81
N SER A 113 5.36 16.30 -7.12
CA SER A 113 4.72 15.69 -5.96
C SER A 113 3.27 15.38 -6.34
N THR A 114 2.97 14.12 -6.47
CA THR A 114 1.60 13.62 -6.70
C THR A 114 1.26 12.59 -5.63
N ALA A 115 -0.02 12.39 -5.35
CA ALA A 115 -0.45 11.44 -4.33
C ALA A 115 0.20 10.05 -4.54
N GLY A 116 1.10 9.70 -3.62
CA GLY A 116 1.79 8.41 -3.59
C GLY A 116 3.10 8.32 -4.39
N TRP A 117 3.55 9.40 -5.05
CA TRP A 117 4.85 9.44 -5.71
C TRP A 117 5.46 10.84 -5.69
N ILE A 118 6.70 10.95 -5.25
CA ILE A 118 7.47 12.20 -5.23
C ILE A 118 8.84 11.92 -5.84
N GLY A 119 9.27 12.80 -6.75
CA GLY A 119 10.56 12.65 -7.41
C GLY A 119 10.67 13.42 -8.71
N TRP A 120 11.66 13.07 -9.51
CA TRP A 120 11.94 13.72 -10.78
C TRP A 120 11.37 12.90 -11.93
N ARG A 121 10.63 13.60 -12.76
CA ARG A 121 10.06 13.08 -14.00
C ARG A 121 10.82 13.69 -15.18
N TYR A 122 11.40 12.84 -16.02
CA TYR A 122 12.00 13.21 -17.29
C TYR A 122 11.14 12.65 -18.41
N VAL A 123 10.82 13.44 -19.41
CA VAL A 123 10.01 13.04 -20.56
C VAL A 123 10.83 13.21 -21.84
N SER A 124 11.00 12.13 -22.59
CA SER A 124 11.56 12.12 -23.92
C SER A 124 10.49 11.72 -24.92
N ARG A 125 10.49 12.34 -26.09
CA ARG A 125 9.54 12.03 -27.16
C ARG A 125 10.26 11.37 -28.34
N LEU A 126 9.60 10.37 -28.90
CA LEU A 126 10.06 9.71 -30.12
C LEU A 126 9.16 10.16 -31.27
N ASP A 127 9.75 10.39 -32.44
CA ASP A 127 9.03 10.68 -33.68
C ASP A 127 8.96 9.38 -34.51
N HIS A 128 7.76 8.89 -34.72
CA HIS A 128 7.50 7.68 -35.52
C HIS A 128 6.99 8.01 -36.93
N GLY A 129 6.92 9.30 -37.28
CA GLY A 129 6.58 9.74 -38.65
C GLY A 129 5.08 9.71 -38.99
N ALA A 130 4.24 9.08 -38.19
CA ALA A 130 2.78 9.12 -38.39
C ALA A 130 2.06 9.01 -37.04
N PRO A 131 1.10 9.90 -36.74
CA PRO A 131 0.29 9.77 -35.56
C PRO A 131 -0.58 8.51 -35.66
N PHE A 132 -0.59 7.72 -34.61
CA PHE A 132 -1.42 6.52 -34.53
C PHE A 132 -2.85 6.94 -34.20
N GLU A 133 -3.71 7.04 -35.22
CA GLU A 133 -5.09 7.55 -35.06
C GLU A 133 -6.02 6.60 -34.28
N HIS A 134 -5.66 5.33 -34.14
CA HIS A 134 -6.56 4.29 -33.64
C HIS A 134 -6.50 3.99 -32.13
N PHE A 135 -5.63 4.66 -31.37
CA PHE A 135 -5.52 4.43 -29.91
C PHE A 135 -6.73 4.94 -29.10
N GLN A 136 -7.66 5.61 -29.73
CA GLN A 136 -8.89 6.12 -29.08
C GLN A 136 -10.01 5.10 -28.94
N VAL A 137 -9.75 3.81 -29.14
CA VAL A 137 -10.77 2.78 -28.96
C VAL A 137 -11.22 2.73 -27.50
N GLN A 138 -12.42 3.24 -27.27
CA GLN A 138 -13.10 3.22 -25.96
C GLN A 138 -13.73 1.85 -25.63
N ALA A 139 -13.35 0.81 -26.35
CA ALA A 139 -13.83 -0.54 -26.07
C ALA A 139 -13.14 -1.12 -24.82
N PRO A 140 -13.87 -1.85 -23.97
CA PRO A 140 -13.26 -2.54 -22.84
C PRO A 140 -12.19 -3.53 -23.29
N LEU A 141 -11.06 -3.55 -22.59
CA LEU A 141 -10.04 -4.57 -22.76
C LEU A 141 -10.35 -5.75 -21.82
N LEU A 142 -10.65 -6.88 -22.43
CA LEU A 142 -11.01 -8.11 -21.72
C LEU A 142 -10.15 -9.25 -22.26
N ALA A 143 -9.46 -9.97 -21.37
CA ALA A 143 -8.76 -11.19 -21.72
C ALA A 143 -8.85 -12.18 -20.54
N LEU A 144 -8.87 -13.46 -20.83
CA LEU A 144 -9.04 -14.50 -19.83
C LEU A 144 -7.85 -14.50 -18.85
N GLY A 145 -8.16 -14.41 -17.56
CA GLY A 145 -7.14 -14.40 -16.51
C GLY A 145 -6.40 -13.07 -16.33
N LEU A 146 -6.73 -12.03 -17.10
CA LEU A 146 -6.16 -10.69 -16.96
C LEU A 146 -7.16 -9.72 -16.32
N ARG A 147 -6.64 -8.67 -15.70
CA ARG A 147 -7.46 -7.60 -15.12
C ARG A 147 -8.24 -6.89 -16.23
N PRO A 148 -9.57 -6.74 -16.10
CA PRO A 148 -10.35 -5.99 -17.07
C PRO A 148 -10.11 -4.49 -16.96
N TYR A 149 -10.11 -3.78 -18.09
CA TYR A 149 -10.05 -2.32 -18.17
C TYR A 149 -11.22 -1.77 -18.99
N LEU A 150 -11.68 -0.58 -18.63
CA LEU A 150 -12.77 0.09 -19.34
C LEU A 150 -12.35 0.56 -20.75
N SER A 151 -11.05 0.83 -20.92
CA SER A 151 -10.50 1.28 -22.19
C SER A 151 -9.01 0.94 -22.31
N ALA A 152 -8.47 0.97 -23.52
CA ALA A 152 -7.04 0.82 -23.76
C ALA A 152 -6.20 1.94 -23.10
N PRO A 153 -6.59 3.22 -23.12
CA PRO A 153 -5.92 4.28 -22.36
C PRO A 153 -5.83 4.00 -20.87
N ASP A 154 -6.89 3.45 -20.24
CA ASP A 154 -6.88 3.12 -18.81
C ASP A 154 -5.85 2.02 -18.51
N ALA A 155 -5.81 0.97 -19.33
CA ALA A 155 -4.84 -0.12 -19.18
C ALA A 155 -3.40 0.38 -19.32
N VAL A 156 -3.12 1.19 -20.33
CA VAL A 156 -1.79 1.76 -20.58
C VAL A 156 -1.40 2.70 -19.44
N SER A 157 -2.30 3.56 -18.99
CA SER A 157 -2.06 4.46 -17.87
C SER A 157 -1.74 3.70 -16.58
N ASP A 158 -2.52 2.68 -16.24
CA ASP A 158 -2.27 1.84 -15.06
C ASP A 158 -0.96 1.05 -15.17
N TRP A 159 -0.59 0.63 -16.38
CA TRP A 159 0.64 -0.13 -16.62
C TRP A 159 1.90 0.69 -16.48
N VAL A 160 1.96 1.87 -17.08
CA VAL A 160 3.16 2.71 -17.10
C VAL A 160 3.29 3.58 -15.85
N SER A 161 2.19 3.81 -15.13
CA SER A 161 2.19 4.56 -13.87
C SER A 161 2.51 3.66 -12.70
N ASP A 162 3.16 4.20 -11.68
CA ASP A 162 3.42 3.52 -10.41
C ASP A 162 2.32 3.76 -9.38
N THR A 163 1.49 4.72 -9.65
CA THR A 163 0.35 5.09 -8.81
C THR A 163 -0.94 4.83 -9.56
N PRO A 164 -1.87 4.08 -8.98
CA PRO A 164 -3.23 4.05 -9.50
C PRO A 164 -3.80 5.45 -9.35
N SER A 165 -3.75 6.23 -10.42
CA SER A 165 -4.29 7.58 -10.40
C SER A 165 -5.80 7.51 -10.48
N SER A 166 -6.45 7.90 -9.42
CA SER A 166 -7.90 8.00 -9.41
C SER A 166 -8.46 9.19 -10.19
N ASN A 167 -7.69 10.13 -10.74
CA ASN A 167 -8.27 11.29 -11.46
C ASN A 167 -7.33 12.20 -12.23
N SER A 168 -6.07 11.87 -12.43
CA SER A 168 -5.24 12.68 -13.34
C SER A 168 -4.54 11.79 -14.35
N VAL A 169 -5.31 11.22 -15.25
CA VAL A 169 -4.78 10.84 -16.54
C VAL A 169 -4.38 12.16 -17.23
N THR A 170 -3.18 12.60 -16.96
CA THR A 170 -2.47 13.27 -18.03
C THR A 170 -2.46 12.22 -19.12
N VAL A 171 -3.29 12.41 -20.14
CA VAL A 171 -3.28 11.60 -21.36
C VAL A 171 -1.81 11.32 -21.62
N LEU A 172 -1.40 10.08 -21.52
CA LEU A 172 -0.03 9.72 -21.79
C LEU A 172 0.19 10.21 -23.20
N ASP A 173 1.02 11.23 -23.32
CA ASP A 173 1.40 11.69 -24.63
C ASP A 173 1.91 10.45 -25.35
N GLN A 174 1.24 10.11 -26.44
CA GLN A 174 1.69 9.03 -27.29
C GLN A 174 3.13 9.30 -27.71
N ASP A 175 3.89 8.25 -27.99
CA ASP A 175 5.26 8.34 -28.46
C ASP A 175 6.25 8.94 -27.45
N CYS A 176 6.00 8.78 -26.15
CA CYS A 176 6.94 9.25 -25.16
C CYS A 176 7.52 8.12 -24.30
N ILE A 177 8.72 8.38 -23.80
CA ILE A 177 9.39 7.63 -22.76
C ILE A 177 9.45 8.50 -21.52
N VAL A 178 8.82 8.06 -20.44
CA VAL A 178 8.80 8.76 -19.17
C VAL A 178 9.77 8.08 -18.21
N THR A 179 10.86 8.75 -17.86
CA THR A 179 11.78 8.27 -16.84
C THR A 179 11.43 8.89 -15.50
N MET A 180 11.28 8.05 -14.47
CA MET A 180 10.87 8.44 -13.13
C MET A 180 11.95 8.04 -12.13
N LEU A 181 12.46 9.01 -11.38
CA LEU A 181 13.44 8.83 -10.32
C LEU A 181 12.79 9.29 -9.00
N PRO A 182 12.41 8.37 -8.10
CA PRO A 182 11.93 8.72 -6.77
C PRO A 182 12.93 9.61 -6.03
N ASP A 183 12.44 10.56 -5.26
CA ASP A 183 13.30 11.38 -4.41
C ASP A 183 13.75 10.55 -3.20
N LEU A 184 15.03 10.22 -3.15
CA LEU A 184 15.64 9.41 -2.10
C LEU A 184 16.56 10.22 -1.18
N ARG A 185 16.54 11.57 -1.26
CA ARG A 185 17.37 12.46 -0.41
C ARG A 185 17.03 12.31 1.07
N ALA A 186 15.79 12.02 1.38
CA ALA A 186 15.34 11.71 2.73
C ALA A 186 14.10 10.80 2.71
N ARG A 187 13.89 10.04 3.76
CA ARG A 187 12.78 9.09 3.87
C ARG A 187 12.28 9.04 5.31
N ILE A 188 10.97 9.07 5.50
CA ILE A 188 10.35 8.69 6.76
C ILE A 188 10.35 7.17 6.84
N VAL A 189 11.17 6.62 7.75
CA VAL A 189 11.32 5.17 7.96
C VAL A 189 10.13 4.64 8.74
N SER A 190 9.77 5.36 9.80
CA SER A 190 8.61 5.06 10.63
C SER A 190 8.00 6.35 11.18
N ALA A 191 6.71 6.34 11.38
CA ALA A 191 6.01 7.37 12.11
C ALA A 191 4.93 6.73 12.98
N GLU A 192 4.97 7.04 14.27
CA GLU A 192 3.99 6.60 15.25
C GLU A 192 3.28 7.81 15.82
N TRP A 193 1.97 7.80 15.73
CA TRP A 193 1.13 8.84 16.31
C TRP A 193 0.38 8.30 17.52
N VAL A 194 0.67 8.84 18.71
CA VAL A 194 -0.06 8.61 19.95
C VAL A 194 -0.79 9.89 20.34
N PRO A 195 -1.90 9.84 21.12
CA PRO A 195 -2.57 11.06 21.56
C PRO A 195 -1.58 12.03 22.22
N GLY A 196 -1.46 13.22 21.62
CA GLY A 196 -0.57 14.25 22.10
C GLY A 196 0.88 14.20 21.59
N LEU A 197 1.30 13.15 20.85
CA LEU A 197 2.70 12.99 20.43
C LEU A 197 2.84 12.26 19.10
N VAL A 198 3.73 12.72 18.25
CA VAL A 198 4.19 12.02 17.05
C VAL A 198 5.66 11.67 17.19
N ARG A 199 5.98 10.37 17.05
CA ARG A 199 7.35 9.87 16.97
C ARG A 199 7.70 9.59 15.54
N ILE A 200 8.83 10.09 15.07
CA ILE A 200 9.24 9.99 13.67
C ILE A 200 10.68 9.51 13.61
N GLU A 201 10.94 8.53 12.76
CA GLU A 201 12.29 8.12 12.39
C GLU A 201 12.53 8.48 10.93
N VAL A 202 13.62 9.18 10.66
CA VAL A 202 14.00 9.68 9.34
C VAL A 202 15.38 9.15 8.96
N ASP A 203 15.49 8.66 7.73
CA ASP A 203 16.74 8.35 7.07
C ASP A 203 17.09 9.50 6.12
N LEU A 204 18.29 10.06 6.25
CA LEU A 204 18.78 11.21 5.50
C LEU A 204 19.98 10.84 4.65
N ASP A 205 19.93 11.20 3.37
CA ASP A 205 21.05 11.10 2.43
C ASP A 205 21.69 12.47 2.10
N VAL A 206 21.15 13.50 2.70
CA VAL A 206 21.67 14.87 2.66
C VAL A 206 21.90 15.39 4.08
N ALA A 207 22.67 16.45 4.21
CA ALA A 207 22.87 17.05 5.51
C ALA A 207 21.55 17.47 6.14
N ALA A 208 21.37 17.18 7.43
CA ALA A 208 20.11 17.43 8.15
C ALA A 208 19.65 18.89 8.09
N ASP A 209 20.61 19.82 8.01
CA ASP A 209 20.35 21.24 7.86
C ASP A 209 19.78 21.63 6.47
N GLN A 210 19.79 20.73 5.50
CA GLN A 210 19.18 20.93 4.19
C GLN A 210 17.76 20.42 4.09
N VAL A 211 17.24 19.77 5.13
CA VAL A 211 15.90 19.20 5.16
C VAL A 211 15.11 19.81 6.33
N GLU A 212 13.86 20.06 6.09
CA GLU A 212 12.90 20.58 7.04
C GLU A 212 11.72 19.65 7.12
N LEU A 213 11.24 19.34 8.32
CA LEU A 213 10.00 18.64 8.54
C LEU A 213 8.88 19.65 8.78
N GLN A 214 7.85 19.56 7.96
CA GLN A 214 6.61 20.30 8.20
C GLN A 214 5.50 19.33 8.59
N LEU A 215 4.85 19.64 9.71
CA LEU A 215 3.66 18.95 10.16
C LEU A 215 2.46 19.83 9.88
N MET A 216 1.43 19.26 9.33
CA MET A 216 0.11 19.88 9.24
C MET A 216 -0.90 18.96 9.92
N TYR A 217 -1.67 19.49 10.85
CA TYR A 217 -2.63 18.73 11.64
C TYR A 217 -3.88 19.56 11.96
N GLY A 218 -4.91 18.92 12.44
CA GLY A 218 -6.11 19.61 12.91
C GLY A 218 -7.32 18.71 13.10
N GLU A 219 -8.37 19.30 13.66
CA GLU A 219 -9.74 18.79 13.66
C GLU A 219 -10.60 19.67 12.72
N ALA A 220 -10.96 20.88 13.14
CA ALA A 220 -11.73 21.85 12.37
C ALA A 220 -10.85 22.89 11.67
N GLU A 221 -9.78 23.33 12.31
CA GLU A 221 -8.82 24.26 11.76
C GLU A 221 -7.50 23.59 11.45
N ARG A 222 -6.83 24.06 10.39
CA ARG A 222 -5.51 23.56 10.00
C ARG A 222 -4.45 24.31 10.78
N GLN A 223 -3.60 23.58 11.46
CA GLN A 223 -2.40 24.10 12.11
C GLN A 223 -1.17 23.50 11.43
N PHE A 224 -0.06 24.21 11.48
CA PHE A 224 1.20 23.69 10.97
C PHE A 224 2.36 24.04 11.89
N GLU A 225 3.37 23.21 11.86
CA GLU A 225 4.60 23.39 12.62
C GLU A 225 5.80 23.02 11.74
N ILE A 226 6.91 23.71 11.95
CA ILE A 226 8.16 23.49 11.24
C ILE A 226 9.21 23.03 12.25
N VAL A 227 9.82 21.88 12.00
CA VAL A 227 10.76 21.25 12.92
C VAL A 227 12.07 20.93 12.20
N SER A 228 13.18 21.23 12.89
CA SER A 228 14.51 20.80 12.43
C SER A 228 14.61 19.29 12.43
N VAL A 229 15.11 18.71 11.34
CA VAL A 229 15.15 17.26 11.17
C VAL A 229 16.35 16.67 11.90
N THR A 230 16.07 15.60 12.64
CA THR A 230 17.05 14.68 13.21
C THR A 230 16.64 13.23 12.87
N HIS A 231 17.51 12.26 13.09
CA HIS A 231 17.19 10.85 12.79
C HIS A 231 15.97 10.31 13.56
N GLN A 232 15.78 10.80 14.78
CA GLN A 232 14.62 10.47 15.61
C GLN A 232 14.07 11.74 16.24
N MET A 233 12.77 11.91 16.19
CA MET A 233 12.07 13.09 16.68
C MET A 233 10.81 12.69 17.44
N GLU A 234 10.54 13.42 18.52
CA GLU A 234 9.26 13.42 19.21
C GLU A 234 8.67 14.82 19.13
N ILE A 235 7.46 14.94 18.63
CA ILE A 235 6.80 16.22 18.38
C ILE A 235 5.45 16.20 19.07
N GLU A 236 5.23 17.18 19.94
CA GLU A 236 3.95 17.37 20.62
C GLU A 236 2.91 17.86 19.61
N VAL A 237 1.73 17.24 19.62
CA VAL A 237 0.58 17.62 18.79
C VAL A 237 -0.66 17.64 19.66
N PRO A 238 -1.71 18.41 19.33
CA PRO A 238 -2.96 18.39 20.09
C PRO A 238 -3.54 16.97 20.20
N GLY A 239 -3.97 16.58 21.39
CA GLY A 239 -4.50 15.24 21.65
C GLY A 239 -5.83 14.96 20.94
N ASP A 240 -6.51 15.98 20.45
CA ASP A 240 -7.76 15.96 19.69
C ASP A 240 -7.56 16.02 18.18
N ALA A 241 -6.31 16.06 17.70
CA ALA A 241 -6.02 16.02 16.27
C ALA A 241 -6.62 14.74 15.62
N ARG A 242 -7.34 14.90 14.51
CA ARG A 242 -7.94 13.77 13.76
C ARG A 242 -7.14 13.34 12.55
N TRP A 243 -6.21 14.16 12.12
CA TRP A 243 -5.31 13.89 11.01
C TRP A 243 -4.01 14.67 11.17
N ILE A 244 -2.94 14.06 10.69
CA ILE A 244 -1.62 14.67 10.62
C ILE A 244 -1.06 14.35 9.24
N ASN A 245 -0.50 15.35 8.56
CA ASN A 245 0.32 15.14 7.37
C ASN A 245 1.75 15.55 7.69
N LEU A 246 2.69 14.69 7.38
CA LEU A 246 4.12 14.93 7.51
C LEU A 246 4.70 15.19 6.13
N TYR A 247 5.50 16.23 5.99
CA TYR A 247 6.20 16.58 4.76
C TYR A 247 7.67 16.79 5.07
N LEU A 248 8.56 16.05 4.41
CA LEU A 248 9.97 16.39 4.38
C LEU A 248 10.23 17.26 3.16
N LEU A 249 10.74 18.47 3.39
CA LEU A 249 11.04 19.44 2.36
C LEU A 249 12.55 19.69 2.30
N HIS A 250 13.09 19.76 1.09
CA HIS A 250 14.43 20.28 0.88
C HIS A 250 14.41 21.80 0.94
N ARG A 251 15.49 22.43 1.38
CA ARG A 251 15.60 23.91 1.47
C ARG A 251 15.38 24.64 0.14
N SER A 252 15.50 23.96 -1.00
CA SER A 252 15.08 24.50 -2.31
C SER A 252 13.57 24.61 -2.50
N GLY A 253 12.76 24.15 -1.53
CA GLY A 253 11.30 24.16 -1.58
C GLY A 253 10.68 22.91 -2.20
N GLU A 254 11.47 21.92 -2.59
CA GLU A 254 10.99 20.65 -3.14
C GLU A 254 10.52 19.72 -2.02
N CYS A 255 9.33 19.15 -2.17
CA CYS A 255 8.88 18.08 -1.29
C CYS A 255 9.63 16.80 -1.61
N ILE A 256 10.28 16.21 -0.60
CA ILE A 256 11.04 14.95 -0.73
C ILE A 256 10.12 13.76 -0.47
N THR A 257 9.35 13.82 0.60
CA THR A 257 8.39 12.77 0.95
C THR A 257 7.19 13.32 1.70
N GLU A 258 6.08 12.64 1.58
CA GLU A 258 4.81 12.95 2.22
C GLU A 258 4.29 11.70 2.92
N LEU A 259 3.82 11.83 4.16
CA LEU A 259 3.19 10.75 4.89
C LEU A 259 1.92 11.26 5.59
N PRO A 260 0.74 10.94 5.08
CA PRO A 260 -0.51 11.22 5.77
C PRO A 260 -0.76 10.19 6.88
N LEU A 261 -0.92 10.67 8.12
CA LEU A 261 -1.36 9.88 9.27
C LEU A 261 -2.85 10.19 9.50
N ARG A 262 -3.68 9.17 9.47
CA ARG A 262 -5.13 9.29 9.71
C ARG A 262 -5.51 8.50 10.94
N ALA A 263 -6.20 9.14 11.88
CA ALA A 263 -6.67 8.48 13.10
C ALA A 263 -7.64 7.33 12.81
N LEU A 264 -8.36 7.33 11.69
CA LEU A 264 -9.51 6.41 11.53
C LEU A 264 -9.97 6.03 10.13
N TYR A 265 -9.32 6.35 9.03
CA TYR A 265 -9.82 5.91 7.73
C TYR A 265 -8.78 5.14 6.93
N THR A 266 -8.64 3.88 7.25
CA THR A 266 -7.97 2.88 6.42
C THR A 266 -8.98 2.18 5.54
N ALA A 267 -9.72 2.90 4.73
CA ALA A 267 -10.62 2.27 3.79
C ALA A 267 -10.07 2.23 2.37
N TYR A 268 -8.80 2.47 2.09
CA TYR A 268 -8.20 2.12 0.79
C TYR A 268 -6.67 1.99 0.90
N GLY A 269 -6.22 0.77 0.68
CA GLY A 269 -4.90 0.21 0.82
C GLY A 269 -3.71 1.05 0.35
N LYS A 270 -2.71 0.96 1.07
CA LYS A 270 -1.25 1.11 1.04
C LYS A 270 -0.66 1.88 2.24
N THR A 271 -1.45 2.58 3.03
CA THR A 271 -1.03 3.22 4.28
C THR A 271 -1.06 2.29 5.50
N LYS A 272 -1.28 1.00 5.31
CA LYS A 272 -1.33 0.00 6.40
C LYS A 272 -0.05 -0.15 7.22
N LYS A 273 1.05 0.50 6.85
CA LYS A 273 2.34 0.39 7.58
C LYS A 273 2.61 1.51 8.60
N ALA A 274 1.82 2.59 8.60
CA ALA A 274 2.13 3.79 9.40
C ALA A 274 1.25 3.97 10.66
N ILE A 275 0.20 3.18 10.84
CA ILE A 275 -0.58 3.21 12.08
C ILE A 275 -0.10 2.05 12.94
N SER A 276 0.47 2.33 14.10
CA SER A 276 0.82 1.24 15.02
C SER A 276 -0.43 0.42 15.34
N ALA A 277 -0.23 -0.87 15.55
CA ALA A 277 -1.30 -1.78 15.96
C ALA A 277 -2.08 -1.25 17.17
N GLN A 278 -1.43 -0.48 18.00
CA GLN A 278 -1.97 0.15 19.18
C GLN A 278 -2.95 1.29 18.87
N HIS A 279 -2.63 2.15 17.89
CA HIS A 279 -3.53 3.24 17.48
C HIS A 279 -4.77 2.73 16.76
N GLN A 280 -4.59 1.72 15.91
CA GLN A 280 -5.70 1.08 15.27
C GLN A 280 -6.64 0.46 16.29
N ALA A 281 -6.08 -0.16 17.33
CA ALA A 281 -6.85 -0.73 18.42
C ALA A 281 -7.59 0.36 19.22
N ILE A 282 -6.94 1.48 19.57
CA ILE A 282 -7.60 2.59 20.28
C ILE A 282 -8.79 3.11 19.48
N ALA A 283 -8.60 3.34 18.20
CA ALA A 283 -9.65 3.82 17.32
C ALA A 283 -10.84 2.85 17.20
N GLU A 284 -10.56 1.56 17.10
CA GLU A 284 -11.57 0.52 17.06
C GLU A 284 -12.33 0.41 18.39
N LEU A 285 -11.61 0.57 19.53
CA LEU A 285 -12.23 0.58 20.85
C LEU A 285 -13.16 1.79 21.08
N ASP A 286 -12.83 2.94 20.53
CA ASP A 286 -13.66 4.15 20.63
C ASP A 286 -14.90 4.10 19.74
N ASN A 287 -14.92 3.25 18.71
CA ASN A 287 -16.05 3.09 17.78
C ASN A 287 -17.04 1.98 18.16
N GLY A 288 -16.69 1.14 19.10
CA GLY A 288 -17.56 0.03 19.53
C GLY A 288 -17.48 -1.21 18.62
N GLU A 289 -18.15 -2.27 19.06
CA GLU A 289 -18.27 -3.51 18.31
C GLU A 289 -19.06 -3.33 17.01
N ASN A 290 -18.63 -4.05 15.95
CA ASN A 290 -19.23 -3.96 14.62
C ASN A 290 -18.99 -5.24 13.80
N ASP A 291 -19.15 -5.15 12.47
CA ASP A 291 -18.95 -6.30 11.56
C ASP A 291 -17.52 -6.88 11.60
N THR A 292 -16.53 -6.12 12.06
CA THR A 292 -15.10 -6.51 12.04
C THR A 292 -14.41 -6.38 13.40
N VAL A 293 -15.12 -5.96 14.44
CA VAL A 293 -14.55 -5.74 15.78
C VAL A 293 -15.41 -6.38 16.85
N GLU A 294 -14.77 -7.11 17.76
CA GLU A 294 -15.41 -7.77 18.90
C GLU A 294 -14.59 -7.56 20.16
N TYR A 295 -15.24 -7.34 21.30
CA TYR A 295 -14.63 -7.21 22.62
C TYR A 295 -14.91 -8.43 23.48
N LYS A 296 -13.92 -8.88 24.21
CA LYS A 296 -14.07 -9.96 25.17
C LYS A 296 -13.29 -9.65 26.45
N PRO A 297 -13.92 -9.61 27.61
CA PRO A 297 -13.20 -9.40 28.85
C PRO A 297 -12.29 -10.60 29.19
N PHE A 298 -11.26 -10.37 29.98
CA PHE A 298 -10.53 -11.45 30.62
C PHE A 298 -11.48 -12.24 31.51
N THR A 299 -11.63 -13.51 31.24
CA THR A 299 -12.48 -14.42 32.02
C THR A 299 -11.77 -15.74 32.27
N LYS A 300 -12.09 -16.40 33.37
CA LYS A 300 -11.65 -17.77 33.59
C LYS A 300 -12.10 -18.64 32.43
N PRO A 301 -11.23 -19.54 31.94
CA PRO A 301 -11.60 -20.51 30.92
C PRO A 301 -12.86 -21.28 31.35
N ASN A 302 -13.89 -21.24 30.51
CA ASN A 302 -15.10 -22.05 30.67
C ASN A 302 -15.71 -22.29 29.29
N HIS A 303 -16.50 -23.36 29.19
CA HIS A 303 -17.06 -23.81 27.91
C HIS A 303 -17.88 -22.74 27.17
N VAL A 304 -18.67 -21.94 27.87
CA VAL A 304 -19.53 -20.91 27.27
C VAL A 304 -18.69 -19.82 26.61
N LYS A 305 -17.71 -19.28 27.35
CA LYS A 305 -16.85 -18.20 26.82
C LYS A 305 -15.90 -18.68 25.71
N GLU A 306 -15.48 -19.94 25.75
CA GLU A 306 -14.72 -20.56 24.67
C GLU A 306 -15.56 -20.75 23.41
N THR A 307 -16.83 -21.14 23.57
CA THR A 307 -17.76 -21.24 22.45
C THR A 307 -17.97 -19.89 21.78
N GLU A 308 -18.21 -18.81 22.54
CA GLU A 308 -18.35 -17.46 22.03
C GLU A 308 -17.13 -17.01 21.21
N LEU A 309 -15.91 -17.28 21.71
CA LEU A 309 -14.67 -16.97 20.99
C LEU A 309 -14.56 -17.74 19.67
N VAL A 310 -14.85 -19.04 19.69
CA VAL A 310 -14.84 -19.91 18.50
C VAL A 310 -15.88 -19.44 17.47
N GLU A 311 -17.09 -19.13 17.91
CA GLU A 311 -18.17 -18.65 17.06
C GLU A 311 -17.79 -17.30 16.39
N THR A 312 -17.15 -16.40 17.12
CA THR A 312 -16.67 -15.12 16.58
C THR A 312 -15.56 -15.33 15.54
N MET A 313 -14.57 -16.20 15.81
CA MET A 313 -13.50 -16.51 14.85
C MET A 313 -14.08 -17.09 13.56
N ILE A 314 -15.04 -18.01 13.65
CA ILE A 314 -15.71 -18.59 12.49
C ILE A 314 -16.46 -17.54 11.70
N ALA A 315 -17.25 -16.70 12.40
CA ALA A 315 -18.04 -15.67 11.77
C ALA A 315 -17.17 -14.66 11.01
N PHE A 316 -16.07 -14.23 11.60
CA PHE A 316 -15.08 -13.34 10.93
C PHE A 316 -14.43 -14.03 9.73
N ALA A 317 -13.96 -15.26 9.86
CA ALA A 317 -13.32 -15.99 8.76
C ALA A 317 -14.27 -16.21 7.57
N ASN A 318 -15.55 -16.37 7.81
CA ASN A 318 -16.59 -16.54 6.77
C ASN A 318 -17.12 -15.22 6.19
N THR A 319 -16.77 -14.06 6.76
CA THR A 319 -17.26 -12.76 6.28
C THR A 319 -16.09 -11.88 5.81
N SER A 320 -15.84 -10.78 6.49
CA SER A 320 -14.83 -9.79 6.07
C SER A 320 -13.50 -9.89 6.84
N GLY A 321 -13.32 -10.93 7.65
CA GLY A 321 -12.29 -10.96 8.67
C GLY A 321 -12.66 -10.04 9.85
N GLY A 322 -11.75 -9.89 10.80
CA GLY A 322 -11.99 -9.00 11.93
C GLY A 322 -11.00 -9.17 13.07
N ARG A 323 -11.20 -8.41 14.15
CA ARG A 323 -10.37 -8.43 15.35
C ARG A 323 -11.16 -8.72 16.58
N ILE A 324 -10.60 -9.57 17.41
CA ILE A 324 -11.10 -9.87 18.75
C ILE A 324 -10.13 -9.27 19.76
N TYR A 325 -10.60 -8.32 20.54
CA TYR A 325 -9.86 -7.67 21.63
C TYR A 325 -10.18 -8.35 22.94
N VAL A 326 -9.26 -9.14 23.47
CA VAL A 326 -9.40 -9.84 24.76
C VAL A 326 -8.75 -9.03 25.87
N GLY A 327 -9.48 -8.75 26.92
CA GLY A 327 -9.14 -7.82 28.00
C GLY A 327 -9.88 -6.48 27.86
N VAL A 328 -10.95 -6.44 27.05
CA VAL A 328 -11.78 -5.26 26.81
C VAL A 328 -13.22 -5.59 27.16
N GLN A 329 -13.88 -4.66 27.85
CA GLN A 329 -15.31 -4.74 28.20
C GLN A 329 -16.18 -4.27 27.02
N ASP A 330 -17.46 -4.62 27.03
CA ASP A 330 -18.43 -4.28 25.96
C ASP A 330 -18.56 -2.75 25.70
N ASN A 331 -18.17 -1.92 26.67
CA ASN A 331 -18.14 -0.46 26.53
C ASN A 331 -16.83 0.09 25.91
N GLY A 332 -15.93 -0.76 25.41
CA GLY A 332 -14.63 -0.39 24.86
C GLY A 332 -13.52 -0.11 25.88
N SER A 333 -13.81 -0.23 27.19
CA SER A 333 -12.80 0.02 28.23
C SER A 333 -11.87 -1.17 28.39
N ALA A 334 -10.57 -0.95 28.26
CA ALA A 334 -9.57 -1.98 28.55
C ALA A 334 -9.55 -2.31 30.04
N GLN A 335 -9.49 -3.60 30.34
CA GLN A 335 -9.43 -4.07 31.74
C GLN A 335 -7.99 -3.91 32.25
N GLY A 336 -7.89 -3.54 33.52
CA GLY A 336 -6.58 -3.44 34.17
C GLY A 336 -5.92 -4.81 34.42
N GLU A 337 -4.64 -4.75 34.74
CA GLU A 337 -3.78 -5.90 35.07
C GLU A 337 -4.40 -6.89 36.08
N GLY A 338 -5.11 -6.37 37.08
CA GLY A 338 -5.79 -7.17 38.08
C GLY A 338 -6.85 -8.13 37.52
N ALA A 339 -7.50 -7.77 36.40
CA ALA A 339 -8.50 -8.64 35.77
C ALA A 339 -7.82 -9.85 35.08
N ALA A 340 -6.70 -9.65 34.39
CA ALA A 340 -5.95 -10.73 33.77
C ALA A 340 -5.38 -11.71 34.84
N ARG A 341 -4.78 -11.19 35.90
CA ARG A 341 -4.30 -11.99 37.03
C ARG A 341 -5.41 -12.79 37.69
N THR A 342 -6.56 -12.19 37.93
CA THR A 342 -7.71 -12.86 38.53
C THR A 342 -8.27 -13.95 37.61
N ALA A 343 -8.29 -13.73 36.30
CA ALA A 343 -8.81 -14.70 35.33
C ALA A 343 -7.95 -15.97 35.25
N PHE A 344 -6.65 -15.84 35.33
CA PHE A 344 -5.70 -16.95 35.13
C PHE A 344 -5.00 -17.43 36.41
N GLY A 345 -5.05 -16.68 37.50
CA GLY A 345 -4.48 -17.07 38.81
C GLY A 345 -2.94 -17.02 38.83
N CYS A 346 -2.30 -16.24 37.94
CA CYS A 346 -0.87 -16.10 37.82
C CYS A 346 -0.47 -14.63 37.63
N ASP A 347 0.83 -14.33 37.48
CA ASP A 347 1.29 -12.96 37.18
C ASP A 347 0.80 -12.50 35.77
N LEU A 348 0.96 -11.22 35.50
CA LEU A 348 0.43 -10.63 34.25
C LEU A 348 1.04 -11.24 32.98
N GLU A 349 2.35 -11.45 32.96
CA GLU A 349 3.04 -11.97 31.77
C GLU A 349 2.58 -13.39 31.47
N ALA A 350 2.53 -14.24 32.49
CA ALA A 350 2.01 -15.61 32.37
C ALA A 350 0.52 -15.63 31.99
N ALA A 351 -0.30 -14.71 32.51
CA ALA A 351 -1.72 -14.60 32.15
C ALA A 351 -1.93 -14.24 30.68
N LEU A 352 -1.19 -13.28 30.16
CA LEU A 352 -1.24 -12.90 28.75
C LEU A 352 -0.75 -14.02 27.84
N ALA A 353 0.36 -14.68 28.19
CA ALA A 353 0.87 -15.84 27.47
C ALA A 353 -0.16 -16.99 27.45
N ALA A 354 -0.79 -17.27 28.57
CA ALA A 354 -1.85 -18.29 28.68
C ALA A 354 -3.05 -17.94 27.81
N GLN A 355 -3.44 -16.66 27.71
CA GLN A 355 -4.52 -16.23 26.84
C GLN A 355 -4.18 -16.39 25.36
N VAL A 356 -2.95 -16.08 24.95
CA VAL A 356 -2.46 -16.29 23.59
C VAL A 356 -2.52 -17.78 23.21
N GLU A 357 -1.99 -18.66 24.06
CA GLU A 357 -2.00 -20.10 23.79
C GLU A 357 -3.43 -20.69 23.81
N ARG A 358 -4.28 -20.17 24.68
CA ARG A 358 -5.70 -20.56 24.69
C ARG A 358 -6.39 -20.26 23.36
N LEU A 359 -6.21 -19.06 22.81
CA LEU A 359 -6.79 -18.68 21.52
C LEU A 359 -6.27 -19.58 20.38
N LYS A 360 -4.97 -19.86 20.36
CA LYS A 360 -4.36 -20.77 19.37
C LYS A 360 -4.89 -22.21 19.50
N THR A 361 -5.11 -22.67 20.71
CA THR A 361 -5.65 -24.01 20.98
C THR A 361 -7.11 -24.12 20.53
N LEU A 362 -7.95 -23.15 20.89
CA LEU A 362 -9.36 -23.12 20.47
C LEU A 362 -9.51 -23.13 18.95
N MET A 363 -8.68 -22.35 18.26
CA MET A 363 -8.66 -22.28 16.80
C MET A 363 -8.35 -23.65 16.19
N ARG A 364 -7.32 -24.35 16.67
CA ARG A 364 -6.89 -25.64 16.12
C ARG A 364 -7.85 -26.78 16.44
N GLU A 365 -8.42 -26.79 17.65
CA GLU A 365 -9.23 -27.88 18.14
C GLU A 365 -10.72 -27.76 17.85
N LYS A 366 -11.24 -26.55 17.64
CA LYS A 366 -12.67 -26.29 17.57
C LYS A 366 -13.17 -25.81 16.21
N ILE A 367 -12.28 -25.43 15.29
CA ILE A 367 -12.64 -24.85 13.98
C ILE A 367 -12.11 -25.72 12.84
N LYS A 368 -12.93 -25.95 11.85
CA LYS A 368 -12.58 -26.68 10.63
C LYS A 368 -13.05 -25.91 9.38
N PRO A 369 -12.15 -25.69 8.38
CA PRO A 369 -10.69 -25.83 8.51
C PRO A 369 -10.12 -24.82 9.52
N VAL A 370 -8.84 -24.92 9.83
CA VAL A 370 -8.20 -23.98 10.76
C VAL A 370 -8.08 -22.61 10.07
N PRO A 371 -8.66 -21.54 10.63
CA PRO A 371 -8.58 -20.21 10.03
C PRO A 371 -7.21 -19.58 10.18
N LEU A 372 -6.87 -18.63 9.33
CA LEU A 372 -5.67 -17.82 9.47
C LEU A 372 -5.90 -16.73 10.52
N VAL A 373 -5.28 -16.91 11.68
CA VAL A 373 -5.40 -15.99 12.82
C VAL A 373 -4.03 -15.64 13.36
N THR A 374 -3.73 -14.35 13.44
CA THR A 374 -2.54 -13.83 14.11
C THR A 374 -2.91 -13.37 15.51
N VAL A 375 -2.27 -13.95 16.54
CA VAL A 375 -2.51 -13.57 17.94
C VAL A 375 -1.28 -12.86 18.50
N ARG A 376 -1.49 -11.66 19.07
CA ARG A 376 -0.43 -10.82 19.62
C ARG A 376 -0.88 -10.10 20.88
N GLN A 377 0.10 -9.70 21.70
CA GLN A 377 -0.11 -8.82 22.84
C GLN A 377 0.14 -7.38 22.43
N ILE A 378 -0.66 -6.46 22.91
CA ILE A 378 -0.46 -5.01 22.76
C ILE A 378 -0.82 -4.30 24.06
N THR A 379 -0.32 -3.09 24.23
CA THR A 379 -0.69 -2.23 25.38
C THR A 379 -1.54 -1.08 24.87
N ILE A 380 -2.70 -0.86 25.48
CA ILE A 380 -3.61 0.24 25.14
C ILE A 380 -3.90 1.05 26.41
N ARG A 381 -3.62 2.35 26.39
CA ARG A 381 -3.83 3.24 27.54
C ARG A 381 -3.28 2.64 28.83
N ASP A 382 -2.04 2.14 28.78
CA ASP A 382 -1.32 1.44 29.86
C ASP A 382 -1.92 0.09 30.31
N HIS A 383 -2.91 -0.43 29.59
CA HIS A 383 -3.50 -1.72 29.86
C HIS A 383 -3.08 -2.75 28.80
N PRO A 384 -2.42 -3.84 29.22
CA PRO A 384 -2.07 -4.93 28.31
C PRO A 384 -3.31 -5.75 27.96
N ILE A 385 -3.46 -6.03 26.67
CA ILE A 385 -4.54 -6.84 26.11
C ILE A 385 -4.01 -7.83 25.08
N VAL A 386 -4.83 -8.79 24.68
CA VAL A 386 -4.50 -9.75 23.62
C VAL A 386 -5.43 -9.48 22.42
N VAL A 387 -4.84 -9.41 21.23
CA VAL A 387 -5.57 -9.21 19.98
C VAL A 387 -5.44 -10.45 19.10
N ALA A 388 -6.57 -10.94 18.61
CA ALA A 388 -6.60 -11.96 17.58
C ALA A 388 -7.12 -11.32 16.27
N ASP A 389 -6.22 -11.17 15.29
CA ASP A 389 -6.56 -10.74 13.94
C ASP A 389 -6.98 -11.98 13.14
N VAL A 390 -8.24 -12.06 12.77
CA VAL A 390 -8.82 -13.16 11.97
C VAL A 390 -8.91 -12.67 10.53
N GLU A 391 -8.21 -13.32 9.62
CA GLU A 391 -8.31 -13.00 8.19
C GLU A 391 -9.57 -13.60 7.58
N HIS A 392 -10.12 -12.93 6.57
CA HIS A 392 -11.10 -13.57 5.69
C HIS A 392 -10.44 -14.78 5.03
N GLY A 393 -11.00 -15.94 5.25
CA GLY A 393 -10.37 -17.18 4.85
C GLY A 393 -10.44 -17.43 3.34
N PRO A 394 -9.35 -17.94 2.74
CA PRO A 394 -9.34 -18.36 1.34
C PRO A 394 -10.11 -19.67 1.10
N GLN A 395 -10.50 -20.36 2.17
CA GLN A 395 -11.24 -21.64 2.07
C GLN A 395 -12.74 -21.38 2.18
N ARG A 396 -13.53 -22.28 1.60
CA ARG A 396 -14.95 -22.06 1.32
C ARG A 396 -15.83 -21.87 2.54
N LEU A 397 -15.62 -22.68 3.57
CA LEU A 397 -16.44 -22.61 4.77
C LEU A 397 -15.63 -22.95 6.03
N TYR A 398 -15.70 -22.10 7.00
CA TYR A 398 -15.26 -22.37 8.35
C TYR A 398 -16.44 -22.76 9.21
N ALA A 399 -16.32 -23.82 9.96
CA ALA A 399 -17.39 -24.34 10.81
C ALA A 399 -16.85 -24.86 12.14
N THR A 400 -17.71 -24.99 13.12
CA THR A 400 -17.44 -25.75 14.33
C THR A 400 -17.34 -27.25 14.04
N HIS A 401 -16.83 -28.04 14.99
CA HIS A 401 -16.79 -29.50 14.83
C HIS A 401 -18.17 -30.17 14.69
N ASP A 402 -19.22 -29.56 15.19
CA ASP A 402 -20.60 -29.94 15.01
C ASP A 402 -21.27 -29.31 13.75
N ASN A 403 -20.43 -28.84 12.81
CA ASN A 403 -20.79 -28.32 11.48
C ASN A 403 -21.68 -27.04 11.51
N LYS A 404 -21.58 -26.22 12.55
CA LYS A 404 -22.24 -24.92 12.55
C LYS A 404 -21.39 -23.93 11.77
N VAL A 405 -21.95 -23.36 10.73
CA VAL A 405 -21.39 -22.26 9.95
C VAL A 405 -21.99 -20.95 10.46
N LEU A 406 -21.14 -20.03 10.88
CA LEU A 406 -21.56 -18.74 11.40
C LEU A 406 -21.08 -17.61 10.50
N VAL A 407 -21.86 -16.54 10.45
CA VAL A 407 -21.58 -15.29 9.74
C VAL A 407 -21.77 -14.11 10.68
N ARG A 408 -21.03 -13.03 10.44
CA ARG A 408 -21.12 -11.80 11.19
C ARG A 408 -22.11 -10.84 10.53
N LYS A 409 -22.97 -10.21 11.34
CA LYS A 409 -23.86 -9.13 10.91
C LYS A 409 -23.96 -8.08 12.00
N GLY A 410 -23.35 -6.92 11.78
CA GLY A 410 -23.14 -5.95 12.85
C GLY A 410 -22.30 -6.56 13.97
N ALA A 411 -22.66 -6.30 15.22
CA ALA A 411 -22.02 -6.85 16.41
C ALA A 411 -22.52 -8.27 16.80
N THR A 412 -23.19 -9.01 15.88
CA THR A 412 -23.82 -10.29 16.23
C THR A 412 -23.34 -11.43 15.34
N ASN A 413 -22.95 -12.55 15.96
CA ASN A 413 -22.71 -13.81 15.27
C ASN A 413 -24.02 -14.60 15.14
N ARG A 414 -24.32 -15.12 13.97
CA ARG A 414 -25.52 -15.95 13.74
C ARG A 414 -25.23 -17.11 12.80
N LEU A 415 -26.05 -18.12 12.85
CA LEU A 415 -25.98 -19.20 11.88
C LEU A 415 -26.22 -18.66 10.47
N ALA A 416 -25.41 -19.10 9.52
CA ALA A 416 -25.60 -18.77 8.11
C ALA A 416 -26.92 -19.34 7.60
N ASP A 417 -27.65 -18.53 6.84
CA ASP A 417 -28.90 -18.96 6.22
C ASP A 417 -28.62 -20.02 5.15
N PRO A 418 -29.24 -21.22 5.25
CA PRO A 418 -28.96 -22.33 4.35
C PRO A 418 -29.39 -22.09 2.89
N HIS A 419 -30.30 -21.15 2.63
CA HIS A 419 -30.85 -20.90 1.31
C HIS A 419 -30.19 -19.73 0.58
N SER A 420 -29.67 -18.76 1.31
CA SER A 420 -29.10 -17.54 0.73
C SER A 420 -27.60 -17.40 0.98
N GLU A 421 -27.13 -17.60 2.21
CA GLU A 421 -25.73 -17.30 2.60
C GLU A 421 -24.80 -18.49 2.40
N LEU A 422 -25.21 -19.71 2.74
CA LEU A 422 -24.36 -20.89 2.48
C LEU A 422 -24.04 -21.08 1.00
N PRO A 423 -24.98 -20.96 0.05
CA PRO A 423 -24.66 -21.02 -1.37
C PRO A 423 -23.74 -19.89 -1.81
N ALA A 424 -23.91 -18.68 -1.28
CA ALA A 424 -23.04 -17.53 -1.58
C ALA A 424 -21.60 -17.75 -1.10
N LEU A 425 -21.41 -18.25 0.13
CA LEU A 425 -20.11 -18.61 0.67
C LEU A 425 -19.42 -19.73 -0.11
N LEU A 426 -20.17 -20.69 -0.65
CA LEU A 426 -19.65 -21.78 -1.49
C LEU A 426 -19.33 -21.32 -2.91
N ALA A 427 -19.98 -20.27 -3.41
CA ALA A 427 -19.81 -19.77 -4.76
C ALA A 427 -18.59 -18.86 -4.94
N THR A 428 -18.04 -18.29 -3.87
CA THR A 428 -16.90 -17.34 -3.91
C THR A 428 -15.58 -17.94 -4.38
N ASP A 429 -15.51 -19.25 -4.61
CA ASP A 429 -14.30 -19.97 -5.07
C ASP A 429 -14.27 -20.28 -6.59
N SER A 430 -15.02 -19.57 -7.39
CA SER A 430 -15.07 -19.83 -8.84
C SER A 430 -14.33 -18.77 -9.68
N TYR A 431 -13.33 -18.06 -9.08
CA TYR A 431 -12.50 -17.12 -9.83
C TYR A 431 -11.03 -17.25 -9.49
#